data_818119f248c8f80223c5ceb0c0e099c7
#
_entry.id   818119f248c8f80223c5ceb0c0e099c7
#
_cell.length_a   1.000
_cell.length_b   1.000
_cell.length_c   1.000
_cell.angle_alpha   90.00
_cell.angle_beta   90.00
_cell.angle_gamma   90.00
#
_symmetry.space_group_name_H-M   'P 1'
#
loop_
_entity.id
_entity.type
_entity.pdbx_description
1 polymer ?
#
loop_
_entity_poly.entity_id
_entity_poly.type
_entity_poly.pdbx_seq_one_letter_code
_entity_poly.pdbx_strand_id
1 'polypeptide(L)'
;MFLVVTRNFPPDIGGIQVLMGGLSESLLDHGPVKVFAYEFPNSSLYDSKSAMNIERIKGIKLFRKYRKANLVNNFINENSNIRSVLAD
;
A
#
# COMPACT_ATOMS: atom_id res chain seq x y z
N MET A 1 -8.18 8.53 8.01
CA MET A 1 -7.58 7.66 6.99
C MET A 1 -6.14 7.33 7.37
N PHE A 2 -5.75 6.11 7.14
CA PHE A 2 -4.37 5.65 7.35
C PHE A 2 -3.72 5.37 6.00
N LEU A 3 -2.46 5.76 5.86
CA LEU A 3 -1.69 5.54 4.64
C LEU A 3 -0.59 4.53 4.91
N VAL A 4 -0.52 3.49 4.09
CA VAL A 4 0.52 2.46 4.16
C VAL A 4 1.32 2.52 2.86
N VAL A 5 2.64 2.65 2.98
CA VAL A 5 3.53 2.70 1.84
C VAL A 5 4.58 1.61 2.02
N THR A 6 4.56 0.62 1.14
CA THR A 6 5.47 -0.52 1.25
C THR A 6 5.83 -1.04 -0.14
N ARG A 7 7.02 -1.66 -0.23
CA ARG A 7 7.40 -2.36 -1.45
C ARG A 7 6.80 -3.75 -1.48
N ASN A 8 6.68 -4.38 -0.32
CA ASN A 8 6.34 -5.79 -0.17
C ASN A 8 5.03 -5.94 0.59
N PHE A 9 4.01 -6.42 -0.08
CA PHE A 9 2.67 -6.55 0.47
C PHE A 9 2.06 -7.88 0.00
N PRO A 10 1.15 -8.49 0.78
CA PRO A 10 0.44 -9.68 0.29
C PRO A 10 -0.19 -9.45 -1.10
N PRO A 11 -0.32 -10.45 -1.94
CA PRO A 11 -0.19 -11.89 -1.68
C PRO A 11 1.23 -12.45 -1.76
N ASP A 12 2.24 -11.61 -1.99
CA ASP A 12 3.62 -12.07 -1.92
C ASP A 12 3.90 -12.62 -0.52
N ILE A 13 4.76 -13.63 -0.43
CA ILE A 13 5.01 -14.37 0.80
C ILE A 13 6.36 -13.99 1.38
N GLY A 14 6.38 -13.69 2.67
CA GLY A 14 7.60 -13.34 3.40
C GLY A 14 7.25 -12.68 4.73
N GLY A 15 8.24 -12.51 5.60
CA GLY A 15 8.04 -11.93 6.92
C GLY A 15 7.52 -10.50 6.87
N ILE A 16 8.10 -9.67 5.99
CA ILE A 16 7.69 -8.27 5.86
C ILE A 16 6.29 -8.17 5.26
N GLN A 17 5.97 -9.01 4.27
CA GLN A 17 4.66 -9.02 3.64
C GLN A 17 3.57 -9.38 4.65
N VAL A 18 3.80 -10.40 5.46
CA VAL A 18 2.85 -10.81 6.49
C VAL A 18 2.68 -9.71 7.53
N LEU A 19 3.78 -9.11 7.97
CA LEU A 19 3.76 -8.03 8.95
C LEU A 19 2.99 -6.82 8.43
N MET A 20 3.31 -6.35 7.23
CA MET A 20 2.68 -5.17 6.65
C MET A 20 1.20 -5.41 6.37
N GLY A 21 0.85 -6.60 5.89
CA GLY A 21 -0.54 -6.97 5.67
C GLY A 21 -1.35 -7.01 6.95
N GLY A 22 -0.81 -7.62 7.99
CA GLY A 22 -1.48 -7.73 9.29
C GLY A 22 -1.66 -6.37 9.97
N LEU A 23 -0.62 -5.53 9.94
CA LEU A 23 -0.71 -4.18 10.50
C LEU A 23 -1.75 -3.35 9.76
N SER A 24 -1.76 -3.43 8.43
CA SER A 24 -2.71 -2.68 7.60
C SER A 24 -4.15 -3.11 7.87
N GLU A 25 -4.39 -4.39 7.99
CA GLU A 25 -5.72 -4.91 8.31
C GLU A 25 -6.18 -4.48 9.70
N SER A 26 -5.27 -4.42 10.67
CA SER A 26 -5.59 -3.93 12.01
C SER A 26 -6.03 -2.48 11.98
N LEU A 27 -5.48 -1.67 11.10
CA LEU A 27 -5.86 -0.26 10.97
C LEU A 27 -7.29 -0.09 10.46
N LEU A 28 -7.84 -1.07 9.75
CA LEU A 28 -9.23 -1.00 9.26
C LEU A 28 -10.24 -0.86 10.39
N ASP A 29 -9.93 -1.36 11.58
CA ASP A 29 -10.80 -1.21 12.74
C ASP A 29 -10.88 0.24 13.22
N HIS A 30 -9.94 1.08 12.80
CA HIS A 30 -9.83 2.47 13.24
C HIS A 30 -10.16 3.48 12.14
N GLY A 31 -10.37 3.04 10.92
CA GLY A 31 -10.74 3.92 9.81
C GLY A 31 -10.29 3.38 8.45
N PRO A 32 -10.55 4.11 7.38
CA PRO A 32 -10.15 3.71 6.04
C PRO A 32 -8.64 3.59 5.92
N VAL A 33 -8.19 2.63 5.11
CA VAL A 33 -6.76 2.37 4.87
C VAL A 33 -6.49 2.43 3.37
N LYS A 34 -5.52 3.27 2.99
CA LYS A 34 -4.97 3.33 1.62
C LYS A 34 -3.59 2.73 1.62
N VAL A 35 -3.33 1.81 0.69
CA VAL A 35 -2.04 1.14 0.54
C VAL A 35 -1.43 1.44 -0.81
N PHE A 36 -0.17 1.85 -0.82
CA PHE A 36 0.66 1.88 -2.01
C PHE A 36 1.70 0.76 -1.90
N ALA A 37 1.67 -0.17 -2.83
CA ALA A 37 2.58 -1.31 -2.85
C ALA A 37 3.02 -1.62 -4.28
N TYR A 38 4.14 -2.34 -4.42
CA TYR A 38 4.60 -2.74 -5.74
C TYR A 38 3.72 -3.85 -6.29
N GLU A 39 3.57 -3.87 -7.62
CA GLU A 39 2.84 -4.92 -8.31
C GLU A 39 3.52 -6.27 -8.11
N PHE A 40 2.70 -7.30 -7.93
CA PHE A 40 3.14 -8.68 -7.75
C PHE A 40 2.19 -9.61 -8.52
N PRO A 41 2.66 -10.73 -9.07
CA PRO A 41 1.78 -11.67 -9.75
C PRO A 41 0.58 -12.06 -8.88
N ASN A 42 -0.62 -12.03 -9.47
CA ASN A 42 -1.90 -12.30 -8.80
C ASN A 42 -2.31 -11.24 -7.75
N SER A 43 -1.62 -10.11 -7.68
CA SER A 43 -1.97 -9.06 -6.72
C SER A 43 -3.37 -8.49 -6.99
N SER A 44 -3.79 -8.40 -8.25
CA SER A 44 -5.11 -7.88 -8.59
C SER A 44 -6.25 -8.69 -7.98
N LEU A 45 -6.10 -10.02 -7.90
CA LEU A 45 -7.10 -10.86 -7.27
C LEU A 45 -7.18 -10.61 -5.76
N TYR A 46 -6.03 -10.52 -5.12
CA TYR A 46 -5.95 -10.18 -3.69
C TYR A 46 -6.59 -8.81 -3.43
N ASP A 47 -6.20 -7.82 -4.22
CA ASP A 47 -6.66 -6.45 -4.05
C ASP A 47 -8.17 -6.33 -4.20
N SER A 48 -8.77 -7.08 -5.13
CA SER A 48 -10.20 -7.05 -5.37
C SER A 48 -11.02 -7.60 -4.20
N LYS A 49 -10.41 -8.46 -3.38
CA LYS A 49 -11.06 -9.07 -2.22
C LYS A 49 -10.79 -8.33 -0.92
N SER A 50 -9.89 -7.34 -0.94
CA SER A 50 -9.51 -6.60 0.25
C SER A 50 -10.49 -5.46 0.55
N ALA A 51 -10.71 -5.17 1.83
CA ALA A 51 -11.46 -3.99 2.26
C ALA A 51 -10.61 -2.73 2.22
N MET A 52 -9.29 -2.87 2.05
CA MET A 52 -8.39 -1.73 1.90
C MET A 52 -8.40 -1.22 0.45
N ASN A 53 -8.10 0.06 0.28
CA ASN A 53 -7.89 0.63 -1.05
C ASN A 53 -6.42 0.47 -1.41
N ILE A 54 -6.11 -0.54 -2.22
CA ILE A 54 -4.74 -0.89 -2.58
C ILE A 54 -4.44 -0.40 -3.99
N GLU A 55 -3.40 0.41 -4.12
CA GLU A 55 -2.90 0.86 -5.41
C GLU A 55 -1.52 0.25 -5.65
N ARG A 56 -1.38 -0.49 -6.75
CA ARG A 56 -0.12 -1.16 -7.09
C ARG A 56 0.69 -0.31 -8.04
N ILE A 57 1.99 -0.21 -7.75
CA ILE A 57 2.93 0.57 -8.54
C ILE A 57 3.55 -0.35 -9.58
N LYS A 58 3.25 -0.06 -10.84
CA LYS A 58 3.68 -0.86 -12.00
C LYS A 58 4.93 -0.26 -12.63
N GLY A 59 5.59 -1.06 -13.45
CA GLY A 59 6.71 -0.62 -14.24
C GLY A 59 7.99 -1.37 -13.93
N ILE A 60 9.04 -1.04 -14.66
CA ILE A 60 10.35 -1.67 -14.46
C ILE A 60 10.94 -1.21 -13.13
N LYS A 61 11.70 -2.12 -12.52
CA LYS A 61 12.24 -1.96 -11.17
C LYS A 61 13.01 -0.66 -10.99
N LEU A 62 13.72 -0.23 -12.03
CA LEU A 62 14.56 0.97 -11.99
C LEU A 62 13.77 2.24 -11.73
N PHE A 63 12.53 2.33 -12.22
CA PHE A 63 11.71 3.54 -12.11
C PHE A 63 10.61 3.45 -11.07
N ARG A 64 10.40 2.29 -10.44
CA ARG A 64 9.33 2.11 -9.44
C ARG A 64 9.47 3.05 -8.26
N LYS A 65 10.70 3.29 -7.81
CA LYS A 65 10.97 4.16 -6.67
C LYS A 65 10.47 5.58 -6.92
N TYR A 66 10.76 6.14 -8.09
CA TYR A 66 10.32 7.48 -8.45
C TYR A 66 8.82 7.57 -8.65
N ARG A 67 8.24 6.56 -9.29
CA ARG A 67 6.79 6.50 -9.49
C ARG A 67 6.06 6.40 -8.16
N LYS A 68 6.57 5.59 -7.24
CA LYS A 68 6.01 5.48 -5.90
C LYS A 68 6.03 6.82 -5.18
N ALA A 69 7.17 7.51 -5.20
CA ALA A 69 7.30 8.82 -4.55
C ALA A 69 6.30 9.83 -5.11
N ASN A 70 6.15 9.89 -6.42
CA ASN A 70 5.19 10.81 -7.06
C ASN A 70 3.75 10.50 -6.68
N LEU A 71 3.36 9.23 -6.72
CA LEU A 71 2.00 8.82 -6.39
C LEU A 71 1.67 9.10 -4.93
N VAL A 72 2.60 8.81 -4.03
CA VAL A 72 2.42 9.05 -2.60
C VAL A 72 2.34 10.54 -2.30
N ASN A 73 3.23 11.35 -2.87
CA ASN A 73 3.21 12.78 -2.67
C ASN A 73 1.93 13.42 -3.18
N ASN A 74 1.46 13.02 -4.37
CA ASN A 74 0.21 13.51 -4.90
C ASN A 74 -0.97 13.14 -4.02
N PHE A 75 -0.99 11.92 -3.51
CA PHE A 75 -2.05 11.46 -2.62
C PHE A 75 -2.07 12.26 -1.31
N ILE A 76 -0.91 12.50 -0.72
CA ILE A 76 -0.80 13.29 0.52
C ILE A 76 -1.28 14.71 0.28
N ASN A 77 -0.91 15.32 -0.83
CA ASN A 77 -1.31 16.68 -1.16
C ASN A 77 -2.83 16.81 -1.41
N GLU A 78 -3.46 15.76 -1.91
CA GLU A 78 -4.89 15.75 -2.24
C GLU A 78 -5.78 15.36 -1.06
N ASN A 79 -5.20 14.80 0.01
CA ASN A 79 -5.96 14.26 1.14
C ASN A 79 -5.46 14.84 2.45
N SER A 80 -6.25 15.73 3.05
CA SER A 80 -5.90 16.38 4.31
C SER A 80 -6.27 15.55 5.55
N ASN A 81 -6.97 14.45 5.36
CA ASN A 81 -7.51 13.64 6.46
C ASN A 81 -6.65 12.41 6.81
N ILE A 82 -5.38 12.40 6.39
CA ILE A 82 -4.46 11.32 6.72
C ILE A 82 -4.04 11.48 8.18
N ARG A 83 -4.32 10.47 9.00
CA ARG A 83 -4.03 10.48 10.44
C ARG A 83 -2.62 9.97 10.74
N SER A 84 -2.16 9.02 9.96
CA SER A 84 -0.88 8.37 10.21
C SER A 84 -0.37 7.71 8.95
N VAL A 85 0.96 7.61 8.83
CA VAL A 85 1.63 6.95 7.71
C VAL A 85 2.49 5.83 8.27
N LEU A 86 2.29 4.62 7.74
CA LEU A 86 3.13 3.46 8.03
C LEU A 86 3.94 3.16 6.77
N ALA A 87 5.26 3.17 6.88
CA ALA A 87 6.15 2.95 5.73
C ALA A 87 7.28 2.01 6.10
N ASP A 88 7.73 1.23 5.11
CA ASP A 88 8.96 0.44 5.23
C ASP A 88 9.92 0.72 4.09
#